data_f89581f4d4d9b2b397d2c44761fa4b82
#
_entry.id   f89581f4d4d9b2b397d2c44761fa4b82
#
_cell.length_a   1.000
_cell.length_b   1.000
_cell.length_c   1.000
_cell.angle_alpha   90.00
_cell.angle_beta   90.00
_cell.angle_gamma   90.00
#
_symmetry.space_group_name_H-M   'P 1'
#
loop_
_entity.id
_entity.type
_entity.pdbx_description
1 polymer ?
#
loop_
_entity_poly.entity_id
_entity_poly.type
_entity_poly.pdbx_seq_one_letter_code
_entity_poly.pdbx_strand_id
1 'polypeptide(L)'
;MATYEEEYKKIEKVVLFLSRLMIFPKKIDLRGTENFVREGPNVITANHIGSYKDVAILLLTKPGMIFFMANKMVFNKAEASELVLRHLHRHLGNFGGFLHIILNPFYSYMVDFVSGHISRVGSIPVDMYGRKSTSILKCQEYLKKGRAVIALQGRGRVHPKDPNPYVKSFRRGVPIMVYNLFREERFSVPVTPLSIFGTHTLWGVPGRIRVNVGAPMYIRDYWGGNEVETVEKFRAALQKKVSGLLLESLKW
;
A
#
# COMPACT_ATOMS: atom_id res chain seq x y z
N MET A 1 -5.26 -27.32 -4.45
CA MET A 1 -4.35 -26.14 -4.42
C MET A 1 -4.36 -25.54 -3.03
N ALA A 2 -3.21 -25.19 -2.48
CA ALA A 2 -3.13 -24.51 -1.19
C ALA A 2 -3.83 -23.14 -1.27
N THR A 3 -4.43 -22.71 -0.17
CA THR A 3 -5.05 -21.38 -0.09
C THR A 3 -3.97 -20.30 -0.01
N TYR A 4 -4.34 -19.03 -0.30
CA TYR A 4 -3.40 -17.90 -0.14
C TYR A 4 -2.93 -17.74 1.31
N GLU A 5 -3.80 -18.03 2.25
CA GLU A 5 -3.54 -18.01 3.69
C GLU A 5 -2.50 -19.07 4.10
N GLU A 6 -2.61 -20.27 3.57
CA GLU A 6 -1.64 -21.36 3.80
C GLU A 6 -0.27 -21.01 3.20
N GLU A 7 -0.26 -20.47 1.97
CA GLU A 7 0.99 -20.05 1.31
C GLU A 7 1.65 -18.88 2.08
N TYR A 8 0.86 -17.90 2.55
CA TYR A 8 1.39 -16.81 3.36
C TYR A 8 2.00 -17.30 4.67
N LYS A 9 1.33 -18.21 5.39
CA LYS A 9 1.85 -18.77 6.65
C LYS A 9 3.21 -19.43 6.50
N LYS A 10 3.49 -20.08 5.36
CA LYS A 10 4.80 -20.70 5.09
C LYS A 10 5.94 -19.70 5.05
N ILE A 11 5.69 -18.50 4.55
CA ILE A 11 6.71 -17.46 4.34
C ILE A 11 6.60 -16.28 5.32
N GLU A 12 5.59 -16.25 6.18
CA GLU A 12 5.28 -15.11 7.07
C GLU A 12 6.48 -14.65 7.88
N LYS A 13 7.23 -15.59 8.50
CA LYS A 13 8.42 -15.24 9.30
C LYS A 13 9.48 -14.54 8.44
N VAL A 14 9.70 -15.00 7.22
CA VAL A 14 10.65 -14.41 6.28
C VAL A 14 10.16 -13.02 5.84
N VAL A 15 8.88 -12.88 5.51
CA VAL A 15 8.26 -11.61 5.14
C VAL A 15 8.40 -10.58 6.27
N LEU A 16 8.10 -10.96 7.51
CA LEU A 16 8.21 -10.07 8.67
C LEU A 16 9.67 -9.71 8.97
N PHE A 17 10.60 -10.67 8.87
CA PHE A 17 12.03 -10.40 9.01
C PHE A 17 12.53 -9.40 7.96
N LEU A 18 12.22 -9.64 6.69
CA LEU A 18 12.60 -8.74 5.60
C LEU A 18 11.96 -7.35 5.76
N SER A 19 10.71 -7.30 6.19
CA SER A 19 10.03 -6.04 6.47
C SER A 19 10.72 -5.24 7.58
N ARG A 20 11.18 -5.91 8.65
CA ARG A 20 11.99 -5.28 9.70
C ARG A 20 13.31 -4.74 9.16
N LEU A 21 13.99 -5.54 8.34
CA LEU A 21 15.27 -5.14 7.72
C LEU A 21 15.08 -3.91 6.81
N MET A 22 14.00 -3.86 6.05
CA MET A 22 13.69 -2.74 5.14
C MET A 22 13.48 -1.41 5.85
N ILE A 23 13.06 -1.41 7.11
CA ILE A 23 12.84 -0.19 7.89
C ILE A 23 13.91 0.07 8.94
N PHE A 24 14.87 -0.84 9.10
CA PHE A 24 15.97 -0.69 10.08
C PHE A 24 16.80 0.59 9.80
N PRO A 25 17.25 1.33 10.83
CA PRO A 25 17.04 1.17 12.27
C PRO A 25 15.90 2.02 12.87
N LYS A 26 14.83 2.25 12.10
CA LYS A 26 13.72 3.12 12.51
C LYS A 26 12.81 2.47 13.55
N LYS A 27 12.32 3.30 14.49
CA LYS A 27 11.27 2.92 15.45
C LYS A 27 9.90 3.19 14.82
N ILE A 28 8.91 2.37 15.19
CA ILE A 28 7.52 2.53 14.73
C ILE A 28 6.71 3.13 15.87
N ASP A 29 6.08 4.27 15.61
CA ASP A 29 5.06 4.87 16.46
C ASP A 29 3.70 4.64 15.79
N LEU A 30 2.85 3.84 16.40
CA LEU A 30 1.55 3.42 15.87
C LEU A 30 0.42 3.89 16.79
N ARG A 31 -0.58 4.60 16.22
CA ARG A 31 -1.78 5.05 16.93
C ARG A 31 -3.04 4.71 16.16
N GLY A 32 -4.19 4.68 16.85
CA GLY A 32 -5.49 4.39 16.25
C GLY A 32 -5.66 2.92 15.87
N THR A 33 -4.94 1.99 16.52
CA THR A 33 -4.99 0.55 16.22
C THR A 33 -6.37 -0.06 16.41
N GLU A 34 -7.18 0.52 17.28
CA GLU A 34 -8.58 0.18 17.52
C GLU A 34 -9.47 0.37 16.30
N ASN A 35 -9.04 1.22 15.35
CA ASN A 35 -9.73 1.49 14.09
C ASN A 35 -9.48 0.43 12.99
N PHE A 36 -8.56 -0.49 13.20
CA PHE A 36 -8.39 -1.58 12.25
C PHE A 36 -9.61 -2.51 12.28
N VAL A 37 -10.21 -2.71 11.12
CA VAL A 37 -11.19 -3.78 10.93
C VAL A 37 -10.46 -5.11 11.03
N ARG A 38 -10.73 -5.86 12.09
CA ARG A 38 -10.02 -7.11 12.40
C ARG A 38 -10.50 -8.26 11.53
N GLU A 39 -11.80 -8.33 11.30
CA GLU A 39 -12.46 -9.40 10.55
C GLU A 39 -13.39 -8.82 9.48
N GLY A 40 -13.56 -9.57 8.40
CA GLY A 40 -14.41 -9.17 7.28
C GLY A 40 -13.72 -8.30 6.25
N PRO A 41 -14.49 -7.83 5.24
CA PRO A 41 -13.97 -7.05 4.14
C PRO A 41 -13.51 -5.67 4.62
N ASN A 42 -12.37 -5.22 4.12
CA ASN A 42 -11.86 -3.88 4.40
C ASN A 42 -10.98 -3.39 3.25
N VAL A 43 -11.08 -2.11 2.90
CA VAL A 43 -10.09 -1.44 2.06
C VAL A 43 -9.23 -0.55 2.93
N ILE A 44 -7.95 -0.84 3.06
CA ILE A 44 -7.01 0.06 3.72
C ILE A 44 -6.43 1.00 2.66
N THR A 45 -6.56 2.29 2.86
CA THR A 45 -5.98 3.28 1.97
C THR A 45 -5.07 4.24 2.73
N ALA A 46 -3.87 4.49 2.19
CA ALA A 46 -2.87 5.35 2.82
C ALA A 46 -2.14 6.19 1.76
N ASN A 47 -1.48 7.26 2.21
CA ASN A 47 -0.48 7.94 1.39
C ASN A 47 0.69 6.99 1.08
N HIS A 48 1.39 7.24 -0.04
CA HIS A 48 2.50 6.39 -0.52
C HIS A 48 3.72 7.25 -0.83
N ILE A 49 4.67 7.30 0.12
CA ILE A 49 5.83 8.20 0.10
C ILE A 49 7.17 7.49 0.25
N GLY A 50 7.19 6.27 0.79
CA GLY A 50 8.39 5.50 1.13
C GLY A 50 8.59 4.24 0.26
N SER A 51 7.88 4.11 -0.87
CA SER A 51 7.99 2.95 -1.78
C SER A 51 7.76 1.61 -1.04
N TYR A 52 8.69 0.66 -1.15
CA TYR A 52 8.63 -0.64 -0.48
C TYR A 52 8.55 -0.56 1.05
N LYS A 53 9.05 0.53 1.67
CA LYS A 53 9.01 0.71 3.13
C LYS A 53 7.58 0.95 3.65
N ASP A 54 6.70 1.55 2.84
CA ASP A 54 5.29 1.68 3.21
C ASP A 54 4.60 0.31 3.25
N VAL A 55 4.95 -0.58 2.31
CA VAL A 55 4.46 -1.97 2.31
C VAL A 55 4.99 -2.72 3.52
N ALA A 56 6.29 -2.61 3.81
CA ALA A 56 6.91 -3.23 4.97
C ALA A 56 6.26 -2.81 6.30
N ILE A 57 5.97 -1.51 6.46
CA ILE A 57 5.29 -1.00 7.65
C ILE A 57 3.88 -1.57 7.81
N LEU A 58 3.11 -1.68 6.72
CA LEU A 58 1.76 -2.23 6.76
C LEU A 58 1.76 -3.72 7.10
N LEU A 59 2.75 -4.48 6.60
CA LEU A 59 2.93 -5.89 6.98
C LEU A 59 3.27 -6.07 8.45
N LEU A 60 3.99 -5.10 9.05
CA LEU A 60 4.40 -5.16 10.46
C LEU A 60 3.33 -4.64 11.45
N THR A 61 2.40 -3.81 10.99
CA THR A 61 1.49 -3.09 11.89
C THR A 61 0.03 -3.52 11.78
N LYS A 62 -0.43 -3.94 10.60
CA LYS A 62 -1.81 -4.38 10.41
C LYS A 62 -1.98 -5.84 10.88
N PRO A 63 -2.93 -6.13 11.78
CA PRO A 63 -3.22 -7.50 12.17
C PRO A 63 -3.84 -8.31 11.01
N GLY A 64 -3.42 -9.57 10.88
CA GLY A 64 -3.91 -10.52 9.90
C GLY A 64 -3.43 -10.29 8.47
N MET A 65 -3.80 -11.21 7.58
CA MET A 65 -3.38 -11.19 6.17
C MET A 65 -4.03 -10.04 5.40
N ILE A 66 -3.26 -9.45 4.51
CA ILE A 66 -3.69 -8.36 3.63
C ILE A 66 -3.24 -8.62 2.18
N PHE A 67 -4.11 -8.23 1.24
CA PHE A 67 -3.88 -8.39 -0.18
C PHE A 67 -3.47 -7.05 -0.79
N PHE A 68 -2.24 -6.98 -1.27
CA PHE A 68 -1.68 -5.75 -1.82
C PHE A 68 -2.02 -5.58 -3.30
N MET A 69 -2.40 -4.37 -3.67
CA MET A 69 -2.36 -3.91 -5.05
C MET A 69 -0.93 -3.51 -5.38
N ALA A 70 -0.23 -4.29 -6.19
CA ALA A 70 1.17 -4.08 -6.54
C ALA A 70 1.37 -3.82 -8.04
N ASN A 71 2.40 -3.05 -8.40
CA ASN A 71 2.79 -2.86 -9.80
C ASN A 71 3.04 -4.22 -10.47
N LYS A 72 2.42 -4.47 -11.63
CA LYS A 72 2.57 -5.73 -12.39
C LYS A 72 4.03 -6.12 -12.63
N MET A 73 4.92 -5.15 -12.76
CA MET A 73 6.36 -5.41 -12.96
C MET A 73 6.98 -6.23 -11.84
N VAL A 74 6.45 -6.17 -10.61
CA VAL A 74 6.99 -6.92 -9.47
C VAL A 74 6.70 -8.42 -9.58
N PHE A 75 5.75 -8.83 -10.43
CA PHE A 75 5.38 -10.21 -10.67
C PHE A 75 6.29 -10.93 -11.69
N ASN A 76 7.14 -10.18 -12.38
CA ASN A 76 8.12 -10.69 -13.33
C ASN A 76 9.54 -10.37 -12.83
N LYS A 77 10.41 -11.39 -12.72
CA LYS A 77 11.76 -11.23 -12.19
C LYS A 77 12.60 -10.19 -12.95
N ALA A 78 12.58 -10.22 -14.28
CA ALA A 78 13.35 -9.29 -15.11
C ALA A 78 12.88 -7.86 -14.94
N GLU A 79 11.55 -7.63 -15.00
CA GLU A 79 10.95 -6.31 -14.81
C GLU A 79 11.14 -5.78 -13.37
N ALA A 80 11.08 -6.67 -12.37
CA ALA A 80 11.33 -6.31 -10.98
C ALA A 80 12.78 -5.89 -10.74
N SER A 81 13.76 -6.61 -11.35
CA SER A 81 15.18 -6.24 -11.32
C SER A 81 15.42 -4.86 -11.93
N GLU A 82 14.81 -4.57 -13.09
CA GLU A 82 14.87 -3.26 -13.73
C GLU A 82 14.28 -2.16 -12.85
N LEU A 83 13.20 -2.46 -12.14
CA LEU A 83 12.56 -1.51 -11.22
C LEU A 83 13.46 -1.15 -10.04
N VAL A 84 14.16 -2.13 -9.47
CA VAL A 84 15.17 -1.94 -8.42
C VAL A 84 16.34 -1.11 -8.95
N LEU A 85 16.89 -1.46 -10.11
CA LEU A 85 18.01 -0.74 -10.72
C LEU A 85 17.64 0.74 -10.98
N ARG A 86 16.46 0.99 -11.57
CA ARG A 86 15.95 2.36 -11.78
C ARG A 86 15.78 3.13 -10.46
N HIS A 87 15.40 2.45 -9.38
CA HIS A 87 15.28 3.07 -8.07
C HIS A 87 16.66 3.48 -7.51
N LEU A 88 17.66 2.60 -7.60
CA LEU A 88 19.02 2.88 -7.16
C LEU A 88 19.67 4.02 -7.94
N HIS A 89 19.61 4.01 -9.27
CA HIS A 89 20.14 5.10 -10.09
C HIS A 89 19.49 6.45 -9.78
N ARG A 90 18.19 6.45 -9.51
CA ARG A 90 17.46 7.69 -9.19
C ARG A 90 17.90 8.32 -7.87
N HIS A 91 18.24 7.51 -6.87
CA HIS A 91 18.59 8.00 -5.53
C HIS A 91 20.08 8.21 -5.33
N LEU A 92 20.92 7.49 -6.05
CA LEU A 92 22.36 7.44 -5.84
C LEU A 92 23.18 7.82 -7.10
N GLY A 93 22.52 8.17 -8.19
CA GLY A 93 23.19 8.51 -9.44
C GLY A 93 24.12 7.40 -9.93
N ASN A 94 25.31 7.77 -10.41
CA ASN A 94 26.31 6.80 -10.90
C ASN A 94 26.84 5.86 -9.80
N PHE A 95 26.83 6.30 -8.52
CA PHE A 95 27.20 5.45 -7.39
C PHE A 95 26.19 4.31 -7.19
N GLY A 96 24.92 4.50 -7.62
CA GLY A 96 23.91 3.45 -7.60
C GLY A 96 24.28 2.22 -8.45
N GLY A 97 24.96 2.42 -9.58
CA GLY A 97 25.43 1.32 -10.42
C GLY A 97 26.53 0.49 -9.73
N PHE A 98 27.48 1.14 -9.09
CA PHE A 98 28.54 0.46 -8.32
C PHE A 98 27.95 -0.32 -7.13
N LEU A 99 27.05 0.30 -6.38
CA LEU A 99 26.37 -0.34 -5.26
C LEU A 99 25.51 -1.54 -5.71
N HIS A 100 24.90 -1.45 -6.90
CA HIS A 100 24.15 -2.55 -7.48
C HIS A 100 25.05 -3.78 -7.72
N ILE A 101 26.27 -3.59 -8.23
CA ILE A 101 27.21 -4.69 -8.47
C ILE A 101 27.55 -5.39 -7.16
N ILE A 102 27.90 -4.64 -6.11
CA ILE A 102 28.28 -5.20 -4.80
C ILE A 102 27.10 -5.91 -4.13
N LEU A 103 25.92 -5.31 -4.18
CA LEU A 103 24.72 -5.83 -3.51
C LEU A 103 23.88 -6.75 -4.41
N ASN A 104 24.35 -7.03 -5.64
CA ASN A 104 23.60 -7.84 -6.59
C ASN A 104 23.15 -9.21 -6.05
N PRO A 105 23.95 -10.00 -5.31
CA PRO A 105 23.48 -11.27 -4.75
C PRO A 105 22.29 -11.09 -3.81
N PHE A 106 22.32 -10.05 -2.97
CA PHE A 106 21.23 -9.75 -2.05
C PHE A 106 19.97 -9.28 -2.79
N TYR A 107 20.12 -8.37 -3.77
CA TYR A 107 19.00 -7.90 -4.58
C TYR A 107 18.39 -9.00 -5.43
N SER A 108 19.21 -9.85 -6.04
CA SER A 108 18.72 -10.99 -6.82
C SER A 108 17.91 -11.94 -5.96
N TYR A 109 18.39 -12.27 -4.76
CA TYR A 109 17.63 -13.08 -3.81
C TYR A 109 16.29 -12.42 -3.42
N MET A 110 16.31 -11.13 -3.13
CA MET A 110 15.08 -10.38 -2.79
C MET A 110 14.07 -10.34 -3.93
N VAL A 111 14.55 -10.08 -5.15
CA VAL A 111 13.70 -10.06 -6.36
C VAL A 111 13.14 -11.46 -6.62
N ASP A 112 13.94 -12.50 -6.53
CA ASP A 112 13.50 -13.88 -6.72
C ASP A 112 12.48 -14.30 -5.67
N PHE A 113 12.73 -13.96 -4.41
CA PHE A 113 11.80 -14.23 -3.33
C PHE A 113 10.46 -13.51 -3.55
N VAL A 114 10.49 -12.21 -3.83
CA VAL A 114 9.25 -11.42 -4.02
C VAL A 114 8.50 -11.89 -5.26
N SER A 115 9.14 -11.95 -6.43
CA SER A 115 8.47 -12.34 -7.69
C SER A 115 7.95 -13.78 -7.66
N GLY A 116 8.64 -14.69 -6.98
CA GLY A 116 8.24 -16.09 -6.83
C GLY A 116 7.05 -16.31 -5.89
N HIS A 117 6.85 -15.43 -4.90
CA HIS A 117 5.81 -15.61 -3.88
C HIS A 117 4.62 -14.64 -4.00
N ILE A 118 4.81 -13.48 -4.65
CA ILE A 118 3.80 -12.40 -4.68
C ILE A 118 2.44 -12.86 -5.23
N SER A 119 2.43 -13.70 -6.27
CA SER A 119 1.19 -14.28 -6.82
C SER A 119 0.59 -15.33 -5.89
N ARG A 120 1.43 -16.13 -5.24
CA ARG A 120 1.01 -17.23 -4.35
C ARG A 120 0.32 -16.72 -3.09
N VAL A 121 0.72 -15.53 -2.59
CA VAL A 121 0.07 -14.86 -1.46
C VAL A 121 -1.11 -13.97 -1.88
N GLY A 122 -1.57 -14.09 -3.12
CA GLY A 122 -2.77 -13.43 -3.60
C GLY A 122 -2.66 -11.93 -3.85
N SER A 123 -1.44 -11.38 -3.94
CA SER A 123 -1.28 -9.96 -4.33
C SER A 123 -1.89 -9.70 -5.72
N ILE A 124 -2.39 -8.49 -5.92
CA ILE A 124 -3.17 -8.10 -7.09
C ILE A 124 -2.31 -7.27 -8.04
N PRO A 125 -1.99 -7.75 -9.26
CA PRO A 125 -1.22 -6.98 -10.21
C PRO A 125 -2.02 -5.79 -10.72
N VAL A 126 -1.41 -4.60 -10.69
CA VAL A 126 -1.98 -3.36 -11.23
C VAL A 126 -1.13 -2.87 -12.39
N ASP A 127 -1.73 -2.70 -13.54
CA ASP A 127 -1.11 -1.98 -14.64
C ASP A 127 -1.19 -0.48 -14.37
N MET A 128 -0.04 0.15 -14.14
CA MET A 128 0.02 1.59 -13.84
C MET A 128 -0.34 2.46 -15.05
N TYR A 129 -0.20 1.93 -16.26
CA TYR A 129 -0.37 2.64 -17.53
C TYR A 129 -1.52 2.10 -18.40
N GLY A 130 -2.02 0.89 -18.10
CA GLY A 130 -3.07 0.20 -18.84
C GLY A 130 -4.46 0.30 -18.21
N ARG A 131 -5.37 -0.55 -18.69
CA ARG A 131 -6.74 -0.64 -18.17
C ARG A 131 -6.75 -1.22 -16.75
N LYS A 132 -7.30 -0.46 -15.81
CA LYS A 132 -7.34 -0.82 -14.37
C LYS A 132 -8.59 -1.64 -13.99
N SER A 133 -9.51 -1.87 -14.90
CA SER A 133 -10.78 -2.57 -14.63
C SER A 133 -10.58 -3.96 -14.03
N THR A 134 -9.67 -4.75 -14.59
CA THR A 134 -9.36 -6.11 -14.10
C THR A 134 -8.86 -6.13 -12.65
N SER A 135 -8.00 -5.18 -12.27
CA SER A 135 -7.50 -5.09 -10.89
C SER A 135 -8.61 -4.70 -9.91
N ILE A 136 -9.51 -3.79 -10.32
CA ILE A 136 -10.67 -3.39 -9.51
C ILE A 136 -11.61 -4.59 -9.30
N LEU A 137 -11.94 -5.31 -10.35
CA LEU A 137 -12.80 -6.51 -10.26
C LEU A 137 -12.20 -7.57 -9.32
N LYS A 138 -10.89 -7.81 -9.42
CA LYS A 138 -10.23 -8.77 -8.53
C LYS A 138 -10.22 -8.30 -7.07
N CYS A 139 -10.07 -6.99 -6.82
CA CYS A 139 -10.23 -6.43 -5.48
C CYS A 139 -11.65 -6.64 -4.95
N GLN A 140 -12.67 -6.39 -5.77
CA GLN A 140 -14.08 -6.60 -5.39
C GLN A 140 -14.36 -8.07 -5.08
N GLU A 141 -13.81 -9.01 -5.86
CA GLU A 141 -13.89 -10.44 -5.57
C GLU A 141 -13.30 -10.78 -4.19
N TYR A 142 -12.15 -10.21 -3.84
CA TYR A 142 -11.53 -10.45 -2.53
C TYR A 142 -12.35 -9.85 -1.40
N LEU A 143 -12.89 -8.64 -1.58
CA LEU A 143 -13.77 -8.01 -0.59
C LEU A 143 -15.05 -8.82 -0.36
N LYS A 144 -15.67 -9.36 -1.41
CA LYS A 144 -16.83 -10.25 -1.31
C LYS A 144 -16.53 -11.54 -0.54
N LYS A 145 -15.27 -12.01 -0.58
CA LYS A 145 -14.78 -13.15 0.21
C LYS A 145 -14.37 -12.76 1.64
N GLY A 146 -14.71 -11.57 2.11
CA GLY A 146 -14.39 -11.09 3.45
C GLY A 146 -12.91 -10.72 3.66
N ARG A 147 -12.15 -10.46 2.59
CA ARG A 147 -10.70 -10.19 2.67
C ARG A 147 -10.39 -8.70 2.73
N ALA A 148 -9.27 -8.36 3.36
CA ALA A 148 -8.78 -7.00 3.41
C ALA A 148 -7.83 -6.71 2.22
N VAL A 149 -8.06 -5.59 1.53
CA VAL A 149 -7.26 -5.14 0.39
C VAL A 149 -6.56 -3.82 0.73
N ILE A 150 -5.29 -3.67 0.35
CA ILE A 150 -4.56 -2.41 0.49
C ILE A 150 -4.39 -1.72 -0.85
N ALA A 151 -4.74 -0.44 -0.88
CA ALA A 151 -4.58 0.46 -2.02
C ALA A 151 -3.84 1.73 -1.61
N LEU A 152 -2.53 1.77 -1.82
CA LEU A 152 -1.71 2.94 -1.52
C LEU A 152 -1.92 4.05 -2.55
N GLN A 153 -2.01 5.30 -2.08
CA GLN A 153 -2.27 6.49 -2.87
C GLN A 153 -1.00 7.33 -3.02
N GLY A 154 -0.52 7.48 -4.25
CA GLY A 154 0.69 8.24 -4.53
C GLY A 154 1.63 7.51 -5.49
N ARG A 155 2.92 7.87 -5.45
CA ARG A 155 3.95 7.35 -6.36
C ARG A 155 5.10 6.64 -5.64
N GLY A 156 4.95 6.33 -4.35
CA GLY A 156 6.01 5.73 -3.53
C GLY A 156 7.18 6.66 -3.22
N ARG A 157 6.99 7.98 -3.37
CA ARG A 157 8.02 8.99 -3.10
C ARG A 157 7.43 10.35 -2.78
N VAL A 158 8.17 11.13 -2.00
CA VAL A 158 7.94 12.56 -1.80
C VAL A 158 8.37 13.32 -3.06
N HIS A 159 7.61 14.35 -3.42
CA HIS A 159 7.97 15.24 -4.51
C HIS A 159 7.96 16.68 -4.00
N PRO A 160 9.14 17.32 -3.82
CA PRO A 160 9.25 18.63 -3.15
C PRO A 160 8.45 19.75 -3.80
N LYS A 161 8.21 19.65 -5.12
CA LYS A 161 7.44 20.65 -5.89
C LYS A 161 5.92 20.49 -5.78
N ASP A 162 5.41 19.44 -5.12
CA ASP A 162 3.97 19.28 -4.93
C ASP A 162 3.49 20.17 -3.77
N PRO A 163 2.32 20.83 -3.89
CA PRO A 163 1.75 21.63 -2.80
C PRO A 163 1.55 20.84 -1.50
N ASN A 164 1.27 19.55 -1.61
CA ASN A 164 1.27 18.60 -0.50
C ASN A 164 2.18 17.41 -0.85
N PRO A 165 3.47 17.48 -0.50
CA PRO A 165 4.45 16.48 -0.91
C PRO A 165 4.22 15.10 -0.28
N TYR A 166 3.52 15.03 0.86
CA TYR A 166 3.30 13.79 1.62
C TYR A 166 1.94 13.13 1.34
N VAL A 167 0.92 13.90 0.98
CA VAL A 167 -0.40 13.37 0.63
C VAL A 167 -0.82 13.92 -0.73
N LYS A 168 -0.58 13.15 -1.77
CA LYS A 168 -0.98 13.52 -3.14
C LYS A 168 -2.47 13.36 -3.37
N SER A 169 -2.95 13.92 -4.48
CA SER A 169 -4.33 13.72 -4.92
C SER A 169 -4.64 12.24 -5.04
N PHE A 170 -5.70 11.82 -4.36
CA PHE A 170 -6.16 10.43 -4.38
C PHE A 170 -6.79 10.10 -5.72
N ARG A 171 -6.57 8.88 -6.18
CA ARG A 171 -7.18 8.36 -7.40
C ARG A 171 -8.60 7.85 -7.11
N ARG A 172 -9.44 7.83 -8.14
CA ARG A 172 -10.83 7.35 -8.06
C ARG A 172 -10.97 5.83 -7.85
N GLY A 173 -9.89 5.04 -7.98
CA GLY A 173 -9.95 3.57 -7.97
C GLY A 173 -10.63 2.99 -6.73
N VAL A 174 -10.24 3.42 -5.51
CA VAL A 174 -10.87 2.96 -4.27
C VAL A 174 -12.34 3.42 -4.17
N PRO A 175 -12.67 4.71 -4.37
CA PRO A 175 -14.06 5.15 -4.42
C PRO A 175 -14.95 4.38 -5.41
N ILE A 176 -14.50 4.19 -6.66
CA ILE A 176 -15.26 3.44 -7.69
C ILE A 176 -15.47 1.99 -7.25
N MET A 177 -14.43 1.35 -6.71
CA MET A 177 -14.50 -0.04 -6.28
C MET A 177 -15.59 -0.26 -5.21
N VAL A 178 -15.62 0.59 -4.17
CA VAL A 178 -16.61 0.46 -3.10
C VAL A 178 -17.98 1.00 -3.49
N TYR A 179 -18.05 1.97 -4.43
CA TYR A 179 -19.29 2.45 -5.00
C TYR A 179 -20.01 1.34 -5.78
N ASN A 180 -19.31 0.64 -6.67
CA ASN A 180 -19.89 -0.44 -7.45
C ASN A 180 -20.46 -1.54 -6.55
N LEU A 181 -19.70 -1.98 -5.52
CA LEU A 181 -20.18 -2.98 -4.57
C LEU A 181 -21.44 -2.52 -3.82
N PHE A 182 -21.46 -1.26 -3.41
CA PHE A 182 -22.63 -0.71 -2.71
C PHE A 182 -23.85 -0.55 -3.65
N ARG A 183 -23.64 -0.05 -4.87
CA ARG A 183 -24.71 0.16 -5.84
C ARG A 183 -25.32 -1.15 -6.32
N GLU A 184 -24.49 -2.12 -6.69
CA GLU A 184 -24.91 -3.34 -7.34
C GLU A 184 -25.45 -4.39 -6.36
N GLU A 185 -24.83 -4.49 -5.18
CA GLU A 185 -25.11 -5.57 -4.23
C GLU A 185 -25.52 -5.07 -2.84
N ARG A 186 -25.66 -3.76 -2.64
CA ARG A 186 -25.88 -3.14 -1.33
C ARG A 186 -24.80 -3.52 -0.31
N PHE A 187 -23.62 -3.95 -0.79
CA PHE A 187 -22.52 -4.42 0.01
C PHE A 187 -21.64 -3.24 0.45
N SER A 188 -21.82 -2.81 1.68
CA SER A 188 -21.13 -1.65 2.25
C SER A 188 -19.79 -2.05 2.86
N VAL A 189 -18.70 -1.76 2.16
CA VAL A 189 -17.33 -2.07 2.58
C VAL A 189 -16.72 -0.90 3.35
N PRO A 190 -16.18 -1.13 4.58
CA PRO A 190 -15.40 -0.12 5.28
C PRO A 190 -14.11 0.21 4.53
N VAL A 191 -13.77 1.51 4.45
CA VAL A 191 -12.51 2.01 3.96
C VAL A 191 -11.76 2.64 5.11
N THR A 192 -10.68 2.00 5.60
CA THR A 192 -9.86 2.49 6.70
C THR A 192 -8.78 3.44 6.17
N PRO A 193 -8.89 4.75 6.44
CA PRO A 193 -7.86 5.72 6.07
C PRO A 193 -6.68 5.62 7.03
N LEU A 194 -5.47 5.71 6.51
CA LEU A 194 -4.24 5.60 7.29
C LEU A 194 -3.20 6.58 6.76
N SER A 195 -2.44 7.23 7.64
CA SER A 195 -1.28 8.02 7.27
C SER A 195 0.02 7.33 7.66
N ILE A 196 1.03 7.44 6.78
CA ILE A 196 2.39 6.97 7.01
C ILE A 196 3.33 8.15 6.85
N PHE A 197 4.23 8.36 7.83
CA PHE A 197 5.28 9.38 7.77
C PHE A 197 6.61 8.80 8.23
N GLY A 198 7.72 9.29 7.65
CA GLY A 198 9.08 8.84 8.01
C GLY A 198 9.66 7.73 7.13
N THR A 199 8.85 7.06 6.33
CA THR A 199 9.33 6.03 5.38
C THR A 199 10.08 6.61 4.17
N HIS A 200 9.88 7.87 3.84
CA HIS A 200 10.56 8.56 2.73
C HIS A 200 12.05 8.84 2.99
N THR A 201 12.48 8.81 4.24
CA THR A 201 13.89 9.04 4.62
C THR A 201 14.77 7.85 4.21
N LEU A 202 16.08 8.08 4.10
CA LEU A 202 17.04 7.06 3.66
C LEU A 202 17.01 5.83 4.58
N TRP A 203 17.31 4.67 3.98
CA TRP A 203 17.55 3.45 4.72
C TRP A 203 18.85 3.57 5.54
N GLY A 204 18.93 2.89 6.68
CA GLY A 204 20.10 2.95 7.58
C GLY A 204 20.16 4.21 8.46
N VAL A 205 19.36 5.23 8.19
CA VAL A 205 19.29 6.43 9.03
C VAL A 205 18.29 6.20 10.17
N PRO A 206 18.71 6.35 11.44
CA PRO A 206 17.81 6.29 12.59
C PRO A 206 16.68 7.31 12.48
N GLY A 207 15.55 7.02 13.09
CA GLY A 207 14.40 7.91 13.10
C GLY A 207 13.11 7.20 13.50
N ARG A 208 11.99 7.87 13.27
CA ARG A 208 10.67 7.34 13.60
C ARG A 208 9.81 7.22 12.35
N ILE A 209 9.08 6.12 12.25
CA ILE A 209 7.99 5.96 11.30
C ILE A 209 6.70 6.07 12.10
N ARG A 210 5.89 7.04 11.76
CA ARG A 210 4.61 7.31 12.42
C ARG A 210 3.49 6.79 11.55
N VAL A 211 2.64 5.96 12.13
CA VAL A 211 1.47 5.38 11.49
C VAL A 211 0.24 5.79 12.30
N ASN A 212 -0.69 6.51 11.68
CA ASN A 212 -1.93 6.93 12.32
C ASN A 212 -3.13 6.35 11.57
N VAL A 213 -3.93 5.54 12.26
CA VAL A 213 -5.07 4.82 11.70
C VAL A 213 -6.35 5.55 12.05
N GLY A 214 -7.11 5.98 11.05
CA GLY A 214 -8.38 6.67 11.24
C GLY A 214 -9.57 5.71 11.26
N ALA A 215 -10.67 6.17 11.83
CA ALA A 215 -11.93 5.42 11.83
C ALA A 215 -12.38 5.08 10.40
N PRO A 216 -12.93 3.87 10.18
CA PRO A 216 -13.42 3.45 8.88
C PRO A 216 -14.49 4.39 8.33
N MET A 217 -14.45 4.61 7.04
CA MET A 217 -15.39 5.45 6.28
C MET A 217 -16.18 4.59 5.31
N TYR A 218 -17.44 4.94 5.06
CA TYR A 218 -18.32 4.17 4.16
C TYR A 218 -18.81 5.05 3.02
N ILE A 219 -18.82 4.52 1.80
CA ILE A 219 -19.27 5.25 0.59
C ILE A 219 -20.71 5.71 0.69
N ARG A 220 -21.58 4.95 1.36
CA ARG A 220 -23.00 5.28 1.57
C ARG A 220 -23.22 6.63 2.27
N ASP A 221 -22.29 7.02 3.16
CA ASP A 221 -22.38 8.25 3.94
C ASP A 221 -22.07 9.52 3.09
N TYR A 222 -21.63 9.31 1.85
CA TYR A 222 -21.25 10.35 0.88
C TYR A 222 -22.13 10.37 -0.37
N TRP A 223 -23.29 9.76 -0.30
CA TRP A 223 -24.19 9.67 -1.45
C TRP A 223 -24.51 11.04 -2.03
N GLY A 224 -24.30 11.24 -3.34
CA GLY A 224 -24.47 12.50 -4.05
C GLY A 224 -25.55 12.44 -5.15
N GLY A 225 -26.40 11.39 -5.14
CA GLY A 225 -27.44 11.20 -6.15
C GLY A 225 -26.96 10.48 -7.42
N ASN A 226 -25.71 10.66 -7.84
CA ASN A 226 -25.13 9.98 -8.98
C ASN A 226 -23.71 9.46 -8.68
N GLU A 227 -23.18 8.63 -9.60
CA GLU A 227 -21.86 8.01 -9.45
C GLU A 227 -20.74 9.05 -9.34
N VAL A 228 -20.70 9.99 -10.28
CA VAL A 228 -19.58 10.94 -10.39
C VAL A 228 -19.47 11.77 -9.11
N GLU A 229 -20.58 12.27 -8.64
CA GLU A 229 -20.65 13.12 -7.44
C GLU A 229 -20.31 12.32 -6.18
N THR A 230 -20.87 11.11 -6.02
CA THR A 230 -20.62 10.23 -4.88
C THR A 230 -19.14 9.84 -4.80
N VAL A 231 -18.56 9.41 -5.93
CA VAL A 231 -17.15 9.02 -6.03
C VAL A 231 -16.21 10.18 -5.71
N GLU A 232 -16.50 11.39 -6.22
CA GLU A 232 -15.67 12.56 -5.95
C GLU A 232 -15.80 13.07 -4.52
N LYS A 233 -17.00 13.11 -3.94
CA LYS A 233 -17.19 13.46 -2.53
C LYS A 233 -16.42 12.52 -1.62
N PHE A 234 -16.54 11.21 -1.85
CA PHE A 234 -15.84 10.21 -1.05
C PHE A 234 -14.33 10.28 -1.23
N ARG A 235 -13.84 10.44 -2.47
CA ARG A 235 -12.42 10.62 -2.78
C ARG A 235 -11.81 11.81 -2.03
N ALA A 236 -12.49 12.95 -2.08
CA ALA A 236 -12.06 14.18 -1.40
C ALA A 236 -12.04 14.02 0.12
N ALA A 237 -13.09 13.40 0.67
CA ALA A 237 -13.19 13.11 2.11
C ALA A 237 -12.07 12.16 2.60
N LEU A 238 -11.79 11.09 1.86
CA LEU A 238 -10.68 10.18 2.16
C LEU A 238 -9.33 10.90 2.16
N GLN A 239 -9.07 11.72 1.13
CA GLN A 239 -7.83 12.49 1.04
C GLN A 239 -7.71 13.47 2.20
N LYS A 240 -8.77 14.20 2.52
CA LYS A 240 -8.82 15.13 3.67
C LYS A 240 -8.56 14.40 4.99
N LYS A 241 -9.18 13.22 5.17
CA LYS A 241 -8.98 12.41 6.38
C LYS A 241 -7.53 11.97 6.53
N VAL A 242 -6.91 11.43 5.48
CA VAL A 242 -5.50 11.01 5.51
C VAL A 242 -4.56 12.20 5.73
N SER A 243 -4.86 13.36 5.14
CA SER A 243 -4.10 14.59 5.41
C SER A 243 -4.22 15.04 6.87
N GLY A 244 -5.41 14.97 7.47
CA GLY A 244 -5.62 15.27 8.88
C GLY A 244 -4.83 14.33 9.80
N LEU A 245 -4.91 13.00 9.54
CA LEU A 245 -4.14 11.99 10.29
C LEU A 245 -2.63 12.21 10.19
N LEU A 246 -2.14 12.65 9.02
CA LEU A 246 -0.74 13.02 8.86
C LEU A 246 -0.37 14.22 9.72
N LEU A 247 -1.14 15.30 9.66
CA LEU A 247 -0.88 16.51 10.46
C LEU A 247 -0.92 16.23 11.96
N GLU A 248 -1.84 15.38 12.41
CA GLU A 248 -1.87 14.89 13.79
C GLU A 248 -0.56 14.14 14.14
N SER A 249 -0.10 13.25 13.26
CA SER A 249 1.11 12.47 13.50
C SER A 249 2.38 13.33 13.55
N LEU A 250 2.42 14.50 12.91
CA LEU A 250 3.55 15.42 12.97
C LEU A 250 3.70 16.10 14.34
N LYS A 251 2.66 16.07 15.18
CA LYS A 251 2.66 16.65 16.53
C LYS A 251 3.15 15.67 17.61
N TRP A 252 3.47 14.43 17.28
CA TRP A 252 3.94 13.38 18.23
C TRP A 252 5.42 13.49 18.57
#